data_0ceb0577337be7455ca94263fe41fe71
#
_entry.id   0ceb0577337be7455ca94263fe41fe71
#
_cell.length_a   1.000
_cell.length_b   1.000
_cell.length_c   1.000
_cell.angle_alpha   90.00
_cell.angle_beta   90.00
_cell.angle_gamma   90.00
#
_symmetry.space_group_name_H-M   'P 1'
#
loop_
_entity.id
_entity.type
_entity.pdbx_description
1 polymer ?
#
loop_
_entity_poly.entity_id
_entity_poly.type
_entity_poly.pdbx_seq_one_letter_code
_entity_poly.pdbx_strand_id
1 'polypeptide(L)'
;MLQQLRKLLDEAKELVGVEDNKLRVMLYPMKRKVASISLKTKTIRLNREIALKLDEELLRYLLVHELIHFKLRSLSHDDKFWKELERIYPLSKVKEIEHRIINSTYERKGHPY
;
A
#
# COMPACT_ATOMS: atom_id res chain seq x y z
N MET A 1 9.19 10.97 9.44
CA MET A 1 8.13 10.16 8.80
C MET A 1 8.11 10.29 7.28
N LEU A 2 8.09 11.50 6.74
CA LEU A 2 8.02 11.68 5.29
C LEU A 2 9.25 11.16 4.54
N GLN A 3 10.45 11.39 5.07
CA GLN A 3 11.67 10.85 4.47
C GLN A 3 11.69 9.33 4.50
N GLN A 4 11.20 8.75 5.59
CA GLN A 4 11.06 7.31 5.73
C GLN A 4 10.10 6.75 4.68
N LEU A 5 8.96 7.42 4.45
CA LEU A 5 8.00 7.00 3.44
C LEU A 5 8.57 7.06 2.03
N ARG A 6 9.38 8.08 1.73
CA ARG A 6 10.04 8.17 0.43
C ARG A 6 11.01 7.00 0.20
N LYS A 7 11.76 6.64 1.23
CA LYS A 7 12.65 5.49 1.16
C LYS A 7 11.87 4.21 0.94
N LEU A 8 10.77 4.02 1.70
CA LEU A 8 9.93 2.86 1.55
C LEU A 8 9.26 2.81 0.18
N LEU A 9 8.88 3.97 -0.36
CA LEU A 9 8.32 4.04 -1.71
C LEU A 9 9.34 3.58 -2.75
N ASP A 10 10.58 4.01 -2.64
CA ASP A 10 11.63 3.60 -3.56
C ASP A 10 11.85 2.08 -3.48
N GLU A 11 11.86 1.53 -2.27
CA GLU A 11 11.99 0.09 -2.08
C GLU A 11 10.79 -0.66 -2.69
N ALA A 12 9.59 -0.16 -2.48
CA ALA A 12 8.38 -0.77 -3.03
C ALA A 12 8.35 -0.71 -4.56
N LYS A 13 8.76 0.41 -5.14
CA LYS A 13 8.86 0.55 -6.59
C LYS A 13 9.80 -0.50 -7.19
N GLU A 14 10.92 -0.74 -6.52
CA GLU A 14 11.88 -1.75 -6.95
C GLU A 14 11.28 -3.15 -6.89
N LEU A 15 10.58 -3.47 -5.79
CA LEU A 15 9.93 -4.76 -5.64
C LEU A 15 8.86 -5.02 -6.71
N VAL A 16 8.06 -4.01 -7.02
CA VAL A 16 6.98 -4.13 -8.01
C VAL A 16 7.51 -4.06 -9.44
N GLY A 17 8.63 -3.38 -9.64
CA GLY A 17 9.20 -3.18 -10.97
C GLY A 17 8.60 -1.97 -11.66
N VAL A 18 8.40 -0.89 -10.94
CA VAL A 18 7.84 0.37 -11.46
C VAL A 18 8.91 1.45 -11.37
N GLU A 19 9.13 2.15 -12.48
CA GLU A 19 10.14 3.22 -12.57
C GLU A 19 9.48 4.52 -13.02
N ASP A 20 8.63 5.09 -12.18
CA ASP A 20 8.01 6.37 -12.48
C ASP A 20 8.40 7.36 -11.38
N ASN A 21 9.20 8.36 -11.73
CA ASN A 21 9.68 9.33 -10.75
C ASN A 21 8.64 10.38 -10.38
N LYS A 22 7.46 10.35 -11.00
CA LYS A 22 6.35 11.23 -10.65
C LYS A 22 5.45 10.62 -9.57
N LEU A 23 5.61 9.33 -9.29
CA LEU A 23 4.88 8.68 -8.21
C LEU A 23 5.28 9.32 -6.88
N ARG A 24 4.29 9.58 -6.06
CA ARG A 24 4.52 10.18 -4.75
C ARG A 24 3.59 9.58 -3.71
N VAL A 25 3.99 9.69 -2.46
CA VAL A 25 3.21 9.24 -1.33
C VAL A 25 2.94 10.43 -0.42
N MET A 26 1.74 10.49 0.13
CA MET A 26 1.40 11.53 1.08
C MET A 26 0.53 10.96 2.20
N LEU A 27 0.62 11.58 3.35
CA LEU A 27 -0.25 11.28 4.48
C LEU A 27 -1.51 12.14 4.34
N TYR A 28 -2.65 11.51 4.54
CA TYR A 28 -3.92 12.16 4.29
C TYR A 28 -4.95 11.70 5.33
N PRO A 29 -5.74 12.60 5.91
CA PRO A 29 -6.78 12.19 6.84
C PRO A 29 -7.87 11.43 6.09
N MET A 30 -8.11 10.19 6.50
CA MET A 30 -9.09 9.32 5.86
C MET A 30 -9.98 8.69 6.92
N LYS A 31 -11.25 8.49 6.60
CA LYS A 31 -12.21 7.97 7.56
C LYS A 31 -12.28 6.45 7.56
N ARG A 32 -12.18 5.82 6.40
CA ARG A 32 -12.43 4.38 6.26
C ARG A 32 -11.26 3.58 5.72
N LYS A 33 -10.50 4.15 4.79
CA LYS A 33 -9.41 3.43 4.14
C LYS A 33 -8.09 3.63 4.85
N VAL A 34 -7.24 2.62 4.76
CA VAL A 34 -5.86 2.71 5.25
C VAL A 34 -4.96 3.31 4.17
N ALA A 35 -5.22 2.97 2.91
CA ALA A 35 -4.43 3.44 1.79
C ALA A 35 -5.28 3.49 0.53
N SER A 36 -4.87 4.31 -0.42
CA SER A 36 -5.48 4.39 -1.75
C SER A 36 -4.48 4.94 -2.74
N ILE A 37 -4.77 4.84 -4.02
CA ILE A 37 -3.95 5.43 -5.07
C ILE A 37 -4.83 6.12 -6.10
N SER A 38 -4.37 7.28 -6.56
CA SER A 38 -4.95 7.94 -7.73
C SER A 38 -4.05 7.62 -8.92
N LEU A 39 -4.57 6.87 -9.87
CA LEU A 39 -3.83 6.54 -11.09
C LEU A 39 -3.57 7.78 -11.93
N LYS A 40 -4.49 8.73 -11.90
CA LYS A 40 -4.39 9.95 -12.67
C LYS A 40 -3.29 10.87 -12.15
N THR A 41 -3.25 11.10 -10.84
CA THR A 41 -2.27 12.00 -10.23
C THR A 41 -1.01 11.30 -9.77
N LYS A 42 -0.96 9.97 -9.89
CA LYS A 42 0.18 9.14 -9.46
C LYS A 42 0.51 9.35 -7.99
N THR A 43 -0.54 9.48 -7.17
CA THR A 43 -0.39 9.76 -5.75
C THR A 43 -0.94 8.63 -4.92
N ILE A 44 -0.10 8.08 -4.06
CA ILE A 44 -0.52 7.12 -3.04
C ILE A 44 -0.83 7.92 -1.78
N ARG A 45 -2.02 7.69 -1.23
CA ARG A 45 -2.43 8.32 0.03
C ARG A 45 -2.47 7.27 1.12
N LEU A 46 -1.77 7.53 2.21
CA LEU A 46 -1.81 6.70 3.40
C LEU A 46 -2.58 7.43 4.48
N ASN A 47 -3.45 6.71 5.16
CA ASN A 47 -4.19 7.25 6.28
C ASN A 47 -3.20 7.71 7.35
N ARG A 48 -3.17 9.03 7.61
CA ARG A 48 -2.18 9.63 8.51
C ARG A 48 -2.19 9.01 9.90
N GLU A 49 -3.37 8.86 10.48
CA GLU A 49 -3.52 8.31 11.82
C GLU A 49 -3.05 6.87 11.89
N ILE A 50 -3.44 6.06 10.91
CA ILE A 50 -3.08 4.64 10.87
C ILE A 50 -1.60 4.46 10.55
N ALA A 51 -1.08 5.22 9.59
CA ALA A 51 0.32 5.09 9.19
C ALA A 51 1.29 5.30 10.35
N LEU A 52 0.95 6.19 11.28
CA LEU A 52 1.79 6.43 12.46
C LEU A 52 1.83 5.24 13.42
N LYS A 53 0.89 4.31 13.30
CA LYS A 53 0.82 3.11 14.14
C LYS A 53 1.46 1.88 13.50
N LEU A 54 1.85 1.96 12.23
CA LEU A 54 2.37 0.82 11.49
C LEU A 54 3.89 0.85 11.41
N ASP A 55 4.51 -0.34 11.47
CA ASP A 55 5.95 -0.45 11.28
C ASP A 55 6.32 -0.40 9.80
N GLU A 56 7.62 -0.39 9.51
CA GLU A 56 8.10 -0.27 8.14
C GLU A 56 7.63 -1.41 7.23
N GLU A 57 7.56 -2.62 7.75
CA GLU A 57 7.12 -3.76 6.96
C GLU A 57 5.69 -3.58 6.48
N LEU A 58 4.80 -3.14 7.37
CA LEU A 58 3.39 -2.93 7.04
C LEU A 58 3.23 -1.74 6.08
N LEU A 59 3.97 -0.67 6.31
CA LEU A 59 3.94 0.49 5.41
C LEU A 59 4.44 0.11 4.01
N ARG A 60 5.54 -0.65 3.92
CA ARG A 60 6.06 -1.11 2.64
C ARG A 60 5.04 -1.99 1.91
N TYR A 61 4.37 -2.87 2.64
CA TYR A 61 3.34 -3.72 2.06
C TYR A 61 2.21 -2.88 1.45
N LEU A 62 1.75 -1.86 2.18
CA LEU A 62 0.70 -0.98 1.65
C LEU A 62 1.14 -0.27 0.39
N LEU A 63 2.38 0.20 0.35
CA LEU A 63 2.92 0.85 -0.84
C LEU A 63 3.02 -0.13 -2.00
N VAL A 64 3.48 -1.35 -1.76
CA VAL A 64 3.53 -2.40 -2.79
C VAL A 64 2.13 -2.68 -3.33
N HIS A 65 1.15 -2.81 -2.44
CA HIS A 65 -0.24 -3.07 -2.81
C HIS A 65 -0.75 -2.00 -3.78
N GLU A 66 -0.56 -0.72 -3.43
CA GLU A 66 -1.02 0.38 -4.27
C GLU A 66 -0.22 0.48 -5.58
N LEU A 67 1.08 0.19 -5.55
CA LEU A 67 1.90 0.21 -6.76
C LEU A 67 1.53 -0.89 -7.74
N ILE A 68 1.04 -2.03 -7.26
CA ILE A 68 0.53 -3.08 -8.14
C ILE A 68 -0.68 -2.57 -8.91
N HIS A 69 -1.59 -1.86 -8.25
CA HIS A 69 -2.71 -1.22 -8.94
C HIS A 69 -2.21 -0.26 -10.03
N PHE A 70 -1.19 0.53 -9.71
CA PHE A 70 -0.60 1.44 -10.68
C PHE A 70 0.00 0.69 -11.87
N LYS A 71 0.77 -0.36 -11.60
CA LYS A 71 1.41 -1.17 -12.64
C LYS A 71 0.39 -1.77 -13.58
N LEU A 72 -0.70 -2.30 -13.04
CA LEU A 72 -1.75 -2.95 -13.81
C LEU A 72 -2.77 -1.98 -14.39
N ARG A 73 -2.67 -0.70 -14.04
CA ARG A 73 -3.63 0.33 -14.45
C ARG A 73 -5.07 -0.05 -14.12
N SER A 74 -5.27 -0.66 -12.96
CA SER A 74 -6.56 -1.17 -12.54
C SER A 74 -6.66 -1.17 -11.03
N LEU A 75 -7.80 -0.75 -10.51
CA LEU A 75 -8.09 -0.79 -9.07
C LEU A 75 -8.74 -2.11 -8.65
N SER A 76 -8.85 -3.06 -9.57
CA SER A 76 -9.44 -4.37 -9.30
C SER A 76 -8.47 -5.29 -8.56
N HIS A 77 -9.01 -6.12 -7.66
CA HIS A 77 -8.26 -7.18 -6.99
C HIS A 77 -8.53 -8.51 -7.69
N ASP A 78 -8.29 -8.55 -9.00
CA ASP A 78 -8.51 -9.73 -9.82
C ASP A 78 -7.28 -10.67 -9.82
N ASP A 79 -7.31 -11.71 -10.66
CA ASP A 79 -6.23 -12.69 -10.72
C ASP A 79 -4.88 -12.07 -11.06
N LYS A 80 -4.87 -11.04 -11.88
CA LYS A 80 -3.62 -10.35 -12.24
C LYS A 80 -3.00 -9.67 -11.03
N PHE A 81 -3.84 -9.04 -10.20
CA PHE A 81 -3.39 -8.42 -8.96
C PHE A 81 -2.77 -9.46 -8.04
N TRP A 82 -3.48 -10.56 -7.81
CA TRP A 82 -3.01 -11.59 -6.87
C TRP A 82 -1.72 -12.25 -7.35
N LYS A 83 -1.57 -12.48 -8.65
CA LYS A 83 -0.33 -13.04 -9.21
C LYS A 83 0.86 -12.11 -8.96
N GLU A 84 0.66 -10.81 -9.15
CA GLU A 84 1.71 -9.83 -8.91
C GLU A 84 2.08 -9.78 -7.43
N LEU A 85 1.09 -9.78 -6.55
CA LEU A 85 1.33 -9.74 -5.12
C LEU A 85 2.06 -10.98 -4.63
N GLU A 86 1.64 -12.18 -5.10
CA GLU A 86 2.27 -13.43 -4.71
C GLU A 86 3.73 -13.53 -5.19
N ARG A 87 4.06 -12.88 -6.29
CA ARG A 87 5.45 -12.82 -6.76
C ARG A 87 6.35 -12.12 -5.74
N ILE A 88 5.82 -11.17 -5.01
CA ILE A 88 6.57 -10.34 -4.07
C ILE A 88 6.48 -10.88 -2.64
N TYR A 89 5.29 -11.31 -2.22
CA TYR A 89 5.04 -11.82 -0.88
C TYR A 89 4.37 -13.19 -0.95
N PRO A 90 4.89 -14.21 -0.23
CA PRO A 90 4.18 -15.48 -0.11
C PRO A 90 2.79 -15.27 0.50
N LEU A 91 1.82 -16.10 0.11
CA LEU A 91 0.44 -15.96 0.58
C LEU A 91 0.33 -15.98 2.10
N SER A 92 1.11 -16.84 2.76
CA SER A 92 1.13 -16.91 4.24
C SER A 92 1.56 -15.57 4.84
N LYS A 93 2.53 -14.91 4.21
CA LYS A 93 3.01 -13.60 4.66
C LYS A 93 1.96 -12.52 4.43
N VAL A 94 1.27 -12.57 3.30
CA VAL A 94 0.18 -11.64 3.01
C VAL A 94 -0.89 -11.72 4.10
N LYS A 95 -1.30 -12.93 4.46
CA LYS A 95 -2.32 -13.13 5.50
C LYS A 95 -1.87 -12.59 6.85
N GLU A 96 -0.62 -12.84 7.21
CA GLU A 96 -0.05 -12.33 8.46
C GLU A 96 -0.04 -10.80 8.48
N ILE A 97 0.45 -10.18 7.40
CA ILE A 97 0.54 -8.74 7.30
C ILE A 97 -0.86 -8.11 7.36
N GLU A 98 -1.81 -8.65 6.58
CA GLU A 98 -3.16 -8.09 6.55
C GLU A 98 -3.86 -8.22 7.89
N HIS A 99 -3.62 -9.32 8.60
CA HIS A 99 -4.14 -9.50 9.94
C HIS A 99 -3.60 -8.43 10.90
N ARG A 100 -2.30 -8.14 10.82
CA ARG A 100 -1.68 -7.11 11.65
C ARG A 100 -2.22 -5.71 11.33
N ILE A 101 -2.46 -5.42 10.06
CA ILE A 101 -3.05 -4.14 9.65
C ILE A 101 -4.47 -4.03 10.19
N ILE A 102 -5.27 -5.09 10.04
CA ILE A 102 -6.65 -5.11 10.54
C ILE A 102 -6.68 -4.89 12.05
N ASN A 103 -5.78 -5.53 12.79
CA ASN A 103 -5.71 -5.34 14.24
C ASN A 103 -5.39 -3.88 14.62
N SER A 104 -4.63 -3.18 13.80
CA SER A 104 -4.32 -1.76 14.02
C SER A 104 -5.48 -0.84 13.66
N THR A 105 -6.50 -1.37 12.98
CA THR A 105 -7.62 -0.59 12.46
C THR A 105 -8.98 -1.18 12.85
N TYR A 106 -9.03 -2.05 13.86
CA TYR A 106 -10.23 -2.83 14.16
C TYR A 106 -11.45 -1.97 14.50
N GLU A 107 -11.26 -0.73 14.90
CA GLU A 107 -12.37 0.19 15.17
C GLU A 107 -12.96 0.79 13.91
N ARG A 108 -12.33 0.60 12.77
CA ARG A 108 -12.78 1.14 11.50
C ARG A 108 -13.64 0.12 10.78
N LYS A 109 -14.74 0.59 10.19
CA LYS A 109 -15.63 -0.24 9.40
C LYS A 109 -15.33 -0.03 7.92
N GLY A 110 -15.52 -1.09 7.13
CA GLY A 110 -15.32 -1.06 5.69
C GLY A 110 -14.02 -1.69 5.24
N HIS A 111 -13.74 -1.60 3.94
CA HIS A 111 -12.54 -2.20 3.36
C HIS A 111 -11.32 -1.34 3.70
N PRO A 112 -10.25 -1.90 4.30
CA PRO A 112 -9.12 -1.09 4.77
C PRO A 112 -8.28 -0.49 3.63
N TYR A 113 -8.25 -1.14 2.48
CA TYR A 113 -7.46 -0.63 1.35
C TYR A 113 -7.81 -1.30 0.02
#